data_89df7719c460adb2f8301de4f34bc1a2
#
_entry.id   89df7719c460adb2f8301de4f34bc1a2
#
_cell.length_a   1.000
_cell.length_b   1.000
_cell.length_c   1.000
_cell.angle_alpha   90.00
_cell.angle_beta   90.00
_cell.angle_gamma   90.00
#
_symmetry.space_group_name_H-M   'P 1'
#
loop_
_entity.id
_entity.type
_entity.pdbx_description
1 polymer ?
#
loop_
_entity_poly.entity_id
_entity_poly.type
_entity_poly.pdbx_seq_one_letter_code
_entity_poly.pdbx_strand_id
1 'polypeptide(L)'
;KVSFISSSISFTLTIVLIIFGIYGIVSDSITKITESMFMQSLLFFSIFYLINYVINLPIKFYSTFVVEEKFGFNKTTRRLFLVDQIKSLLLSAIIGGILLFLAIQFFIIFEENFWIYLWLGLSIFLIFINTFYATLIVPIFNKLEPLSDGELRRKINDYSKMIGYSLKNIFIIDGSKRSTKANAFFSGLGPKKTIA
;
A
#
# COMPACT_ATOMS: atom_id res chain seq x y z
N LYS A 1 11.28 14.07 -9.64
CA LYS A 1 12.21 13.48 -10.63
C LYS A 1 12.41 11.98 -10.37
N VAL A 2 12.73 11.54 -9.15
CA VAL A 2 12.96 10.10 -8.82
C VAL A 2 11.71 9.25 -9.14
N SER A 3 10.52 9.71 -8.74
CA SER A 3 9.26 9.03 -9.05
C SER A 3 9.03 8.86 -10.56
N PHE A 4 9.33 9.90 -11.35
CA PHE A 4 9.25 9.84 -12.81
C PHE A 4 10.19 8.78 -13.39
N ILE A 5 11.43 8.72 -12.91
CA ILE A 5 12.41 7.69 -13.34
C ILE A 5 11.87 6.29 -13.02
N SER A 6 11.38 6.07 -11.80
CA SER A 6 10.80 4.79 -11.40
C SER A 6 9.63 4.38 -12.31
N SER A 7 8.70 5.32 -12.59
CA SER A 7 7.57 5.06 -13.48
C SER A 7 8.02 4.75 -14.91
N SER A 8 9.00 5.49 -15.43
CA SER A 8 9.54 5.25 -16.79
C SER A 8 10.22 3.88 -16.89
N ILE A 9 10.99 3.48 -15.87
CA ILE A 9 11.63 2.16 -15.84
C ILE A 9 10.56 1.04 -15.79
N SER A 10 9.56 1.16 -14.93
CA SER A 10 8.48 0.17 -14.84
C SER A 10 7.68 0.08 -16.13
N PHE A 11 7.40 1.21 -16.78
CA PHE A 11 6.72 1.26 -18.08
C PHE A 11 7.56 0.57 -19.17
N THR A 12 8.85 0.93 -19.29
CA THR A 12 9.76 0.33 -20.27
C THR A 12 9.88 -1.18 -20.05
N LEU A 13 10.02 -1.60 -18.78
CA LEU A 13 10.03 -3.04 -18.43
C LEU A 13 8.78 -3.75 -18.95
N THR A 14 7.60 -3.18 -18.68
CA THR A 14 6.33 -3.77 -19.13
C THR A 14 6.30 -3.93 -20.66
N ILE A 15 6.72 -2.90 -21.41
CA ILE A 15 6.79 -2.98 -22.89
C ILE A 15 7.75 -4.06 -23.34
N VAL A 16 8.93 -4.15 -22.74
CA VAL A 16 9.93 -5.19 -23.05
C VAL A 16 9.34 -6.59 -22.79
N LEU A 17 8.70 -6.81 -21.65
CA LEU A 17 8.09 -8.10 -21.32
C LEU A 17 6.99 -8.50 -22.32
N ILE A 18 6.23 -7.51 -22.83
CA ILE A 18 5.20 -7.73 -23.87
C ILE A 18 5.86 -8.09 -25.21
N ILE A 19 6.82 -7.29 -25.66
CA ILE A 19 7.49 -7.51 -26.98
C ILE A 19 8.14 -8.87 -27.06
N PHE A 20 8.79 -9.31 -25.99
CA PHE A 20 9.46 -10.63 -25.93
C PHE A 20 8.52 -11.78 -25.56
N GLY A 21 7.22 -11.55 -25.41
CA GLY A 21 6.24 -12.58 -25.09
C GLY A 21 6.45 -13.27 -23.73
N ILE A 22 7.17 -12.62 -22.80
CA ILE A 22 7.55 -13.21 -21.50
C ILE A 22 6.32 -13.59 -20.69
N TYR A 23 5.22 -12.83 -20.78
CA TYR A 23 3.97 -13.16 -20.10
C TYR A 23 3.42 -14.52 -20.53
N GLY A 24 3.44 -14.83 -21.85
CA GLY A 24 3.02 -16.13 -22.38
C GLY A 24 3.94 -17.27 -21.92
N ILE A 25 5.26 -17.09 -22.02
CA ILE A 25 6.26 -18.08 -21.61
C ILE A 25 6.10 -18.43 -20.12
N VAL A 26 5.91 -17.42 -19.26
CA VAL A 26 5.71 -17.62 -17.82
C VAL A 26 4.37 -18.32 -17.57
N SER A 27 3.29 -17.90 -18.24
CA SER A 27 1.97 -18.55 -18.13
C SER A 27 2.04 -20.04 -18.50
N ASP A 28 2.63 -20.38 -19.66
CA ASP A 28 2.79 -21.76 -20.11
C ASP A 28 3.66 -22.61 -19.18
N SER A 29 4.62 -21.98 -18.51
CA SER A 29 5.45 -22.66 -17.53
C SER A 29 4.68 -22.95 -16.24
N ILE A 30 3.85 -22.00 -15.79
CA ILE A 30 3.04 -22.15 -14.58
C ILE A 30 1.95 -23.21 -14.76
N THR A 31 1.30 -23.30 -15.92
CA THR A 31 0.27 -24.33 -16.21
C THR A 31 0.81 -25.75 -16.09
N LYS A 32 2.12 -25.94 -16.31
CA LYS A 32 2.79 -27.25 -16.12
C LYS A 32 3.05 -27.59 -14.64
N ILE A 33 2.99 -26.59 -13.73
CA ILE A 33 3.29 -26.77 -12.30
C ILE A 33 1.99 -27.08 -11.53
N THR A 34 0.88 -26.46 -11.90
CA THR A 34 -0.39 -26.58 -11.17
C THR A 34 -1.59 -26.40 -12.10
N GLU A 35 -2.66 -27.16 -11.83
CA GLU A 35 -3.96 -27.03 -12.52
C GLU A 35 -4.90 -26.02 -11.82
N SER A 36 -4.58 -25.64 -10.59
CA SER A 36 -5.40 -24.70 -9.82
C SER A 36 -5.34 -23.28 -10.40
N MET A 37 -6.45 -22.76 -10.88
CA MET A 37 -6.57 -21.39 -11.41
C MET A 37 -6.08 -20.35 -10.40
N PHE A 38 -6.39 -20.54 -9.13
CA PHE A 38 -5.91 -19.64 -8.07
C PHE A 38 -4.38 -19.66 -7.95
N MET A 39 -3.78 -20.87 -7.92
CA MET A 39 -2.32 -20.98 -7.80
C MET A 39 -1.60 -20.49 -9.05
N GLN A 40 -2.15 -20.75 -10.24
CA GLN A 40 -1.62 -20.20 -11.50
C GLN A 40 -1.60 -18.66 -11.45
N SER A 41 -2.72 -18.05 -11.10
CA SER A 41 -2.85 -16.59 -11.00
C SER A 41 -1.94 -16.01 -9.90
N LEU A 42 -1.88 -16.66 -8.72
CA LEU A 42 -1.02 -16.24 -7.63
C LEU A 42 0.46 -16.24 -8.01
N LEU A 43 0.93 -17.32 -8.63
CA LEU A 43 2.31 -17.44 -9.12
C LEU A 43 2.60 -16.39 -10.20
N PHE A 44 1.70 -16.25 -11.17
CA PHE A 44 1.84 -15.29 -12.27
C PHE A 44 1.99 -13.85 -11.75
N PHE A 45 1.05 -13.37 -10.98
CA PHE A 45 1.11 -12.02 -10.43
C PHE A 45 2.27 -11.82 -9.45
N SER A 46 2.61 -12.84 -8.66
CA SER A 46 3.74 -12.77 -7.72
C SER A 46 5.08 -12.63 -8.45
N ILE A 47 5.31 -13.36 -9.53
CA ILE A 47 6.54 -13.29 -10.33
C ILE A 47 6.72 -11.86 -10.88
N PHE A 48 5.72 -11.30 -11.56
CA PHE A 48 5.82 -9.97 -12.14
C PHE A 48 5.84 -8.86 -11.09
N TYR A 49 5.14 -9.03 -9.98
CA TYR A 49 5.26 -8.13 -8.84
C TYR A 49 6.69 -8.11 -8.27
N LEU A 50 7.29 -9.28 -8.05
CA LEU A 50 8.65 -9.38 -7.52
C LEU A 50 9.69 -8.82 -8.49
N ILE A 51 9.56 -9.09 -9.79
CA ILE A 51 10.44 -8.49 -10.80
C ILE A 51 10.39 -6.97 -10.73
N ASN A 52 9.21 -6.39 -10.74
CA ASN A 52 9.03 -4.94 -10.65
C ASN A 52 9.54 -4.38 -9.31
N TYR A 53 9.28 -5.09 -8.22
CA TYR A 53 9.74 -4.73 -6.88
C TYR A 53 11.27 -4.69 -6.80
N VAL A 54 11.95 -5.73 -7.27
CA VAL A 54 13.42 -5.84 -7.25
C VAL A 54 14.08 -4.74 -8.10
N ILE A 55 13.52 -4.46 -9.29
CA ILE A 55 14.03 -3.40 -10.18
C ILE A 55 13.86 -2.01 -9.55
N ASN A 56 12.77 -1.76 -8.81
CA ASN A 56 12.53 -0.48 -8.16
C ASN A 56 13.21 -0.34 -6.80
N LEU A 57 13.69 -1.42 -6.18
CA LEU A 57 14.34 -1.38 -4.87
C LEU A 57 15.59 -0.48 -4.83
N PRO A 58 16.52 -0.51 -5.81
CA PRO A 58 17.66 0.42 -5.87
C PRO A 58 17.22 1.88 -5.95
N ILE A 59 16.14 2.17 -6.68
CA ILE A 59 15.61 3.54 -6.83
C ILE A 59 15.04 4.04 -5.50
N LYS A 60 14.31 3.19 -4.77
CA LYS A 60 13.82 3.50 -3.42
C LYS A 60 14.98 3.74 -2.45
N PHE A 61 16.00 2.89 -2.51
CA PHE A 61 17.22 3.06 -1.71
C PHE A 61 17.91 4.39 -2.01
N TYR A 62 18.13 4.72 -3.28
CA TYR A 62 18.70 5.99 -3.72
C TYR A 62 17.85 7.18 -3.26
N SER A 63 16.53 7.10 -3.39
CA SER A 63 15.63 8.16 -2.92
C SER A 63 15.79 8.44 -1.44
N THR A 64 15.86 7.38 -0.61
CA THR A 64 15.94 7.51 0.84
C THR A 64 17.33 7.95 1.30
N PHE A 65 18.39 7.26 0.85
CA PHE A 65 19.74 7.44 1.40
C PHE A 65 20.62 8.44 0.64
N VAL A 66 20.18 8.91 -0.52
CA VAL A 66 20.90 9.95 -1.27
C VAL A 66 20.06 11.22 -1.36
N VAL A 67 18.84 11.12 -1.86
CA VAL A 67 18.03 12.32 -2.10
C VAL A 67 17.50 12.89 -0.79
N GLU A 68 16.79 12.13 0.03
CA GLU A 68 16.25 12.63 1.31
C GLU A 68 17.35 12.97 2.32
N GLU A 69 18.47 12.22 2.30
CA GLU A 69 19.65 12.51 3.11
C GLU A 69 20.24 13.88 2.75
N LYS A 70 20.41 14.18 1.45
CA LYS A 70 20.91 15.47 0.96
C LYS A 70 20.11 16.66 1.46
N PHE A 71 18.80 16.50 1.68
CA PHE A 71 17.91 17.56 2.17
C PHE A 71 17.69 17.50 3.69
N GLY A 72 18.41 16.63 4.40
CA GLY A 72 18.28 16.47 5.86
C GLY A 72 16.94 15.86 6.33
N PHE A 73 16.20 15.22 5.43
CA PHE A 73 14.92 14.63 5.76
C PHE A 73 15.00 13.19 6.24
N ASN A 74 16.03 12.44 5.81
CA ASN A 74 16.16 11.03 6.17
C ASN A 74 16.62 10.85 7.63
N LYS A 75 15.92 9.99 8.37
CA LYS A 75 16.32 9.44 9.67
C LYS A 75 16.33 7.90 9.65
N THR A 76 15.95 7.32 8.52
CA THR A 76 15.86 5.87 8.36
C THR A 76 17.24 5.24 8.37
N THR A 77 17.45 4.24 9.23
CA THR A 77 18.65 3.40 9.16
C THR A 77 18.49 2.35 8.07
N ARG A 78 19.63 1.84 7.54
CA ARG A 78 19.59 0.75 6.54
C ARG A 78 18.84 -0.49 7.03
N ARG A 79 18.99 -0.83 8.32
CA ARG A 79 18.26 -1.94 8.95
C ARG A 79 16.75 -1.68 8.97
N LEU A 80 16.33 -0.49 9.37
CA LEU A 80 14.91 -0.10 9.39
C LEU A 80 14.33 -0.13 7.98
N PHE A 81 15.07 0.39 6.99
CA PHE A 81 14.65 0.33 5.58
C PHE A 81 14.38 -1.10 5.13
N LEU A 82 15.30 -2.05 5.38
CA LEU A 82 15.11 -3.46 5.03
C LEU A 82 13.90 -4.08 5.73
N VAL A 83 13.73 -3.82 7.03
CA VAL A 83 12.57 -4.31 7.79
C VAL A 83 11.26 -3.75 7.21
N ASP A 84 11.25 -2.46 6.86
CA ASP A 84 10.07 -1.83 6.25
C ASP A 84 9.78 -2.40 4.85
N GLN A 85 10.82 -2.72 4.05
CA GLN A 85 10.63 -3.40 2.77
C GLN A 85 10.02 -4.80 2.94
N ILE A 86 10.50 -5.59 3.91
CA ILE A 86 9.94 -6.92 4.20
C ILE A 86 8.48 -6.80 4.67
N LYS A 87 8.18 -5.90 5.59
CA LYS A 87 6.81 -5.64 6.06
C LYS A 87 5.88 -5.25 4.90
N SER A 88 6.34 -4.35 4.03
CA SER A 88 5.57 -3.93 2.85
C SER A 88 5.32 -5.08 1.89
N LEU A 89 6.32 -5.94 1.66
CA LEU A 89 6.19 -7.10 0.80
C LEU A 89 5.17 -8.11 1.36
N LEU A 90 5.27 -8.43 2.65
CA LEU A 90 4.32 -9.32 3.33
C LEU A 90 2.90 -8.76 3.32
N LEU A 91 2.75 -7.47 3.62
CA LEU A 91 1.44 -6.81 3.59
C LEU A 91 0.83 -6.83 2.19
N SER A 92 1.65 -6.55 1.16
CA SER A 92 1.21 -6.61 -0.24
C SER A 92 0.83 -8.03 -0.66
N ALA A 93 1.57 -9.05 -0.21
CA ALA A 93 1.24 -10.45 -0.50
C ALA A 93 -0.08 -10.88 0.16
N ILE A 94 -0.32 -10.48 1.41
CA ILE A 94 -1.57 -10.79 2.12
C ILE A 94 -2.75 -10.09 1.45
N ILE A 95 -2.67 -8.78 1.26
CA ILE A 95 -3.77 -7.99 0.66
C ILE A 95 -4.00 -8.41 -0.79
N GLY A 96 -2.93 -8.52 -1.58
CA GLY A 96 -3.01 -8.92 -2.98
C GLY A 96 -3.54 -10.34 -3.14
N GLY A 97 -3.11 -11.28 -2.29
CA GLY A 97 -3.62 -12.66 -2.29
C GLY A 97 -5.11 -12.75 -1.96
N ILE A 98 -5.59 -11.99 -0.98
CA ILE A 98 -7.02 -11.93 -0.63
C ILE A 98 -7.83 -11.34 -1.80
N LEU A 99 -7.38 -10.22 -2.37
CA LEU A 99 -8.08 -9.58 -3.49
C LEU A 99 -8.09 -10.47 -4.73
N LEU A 100 -6.99 -11.14 -5.02
CA LEU A 100 -6.91 -12.08 -6.12
C LEU A 100 -7.84 -13.28 -5.91
N PHE A 101 -7.87 -13.85 -4.70
CA PHE A 101 -8.79 -14.93 -4.36
C PHE A 101 -10.25 -14.50 -4.59
N LEU A 102 -10.64 -13.33 -4.07
CA LEU A 102 -12.00 -12.80 -4.25
C LEU A 102 -12.32 -12.56 -5.72
N ALA A 103 -11.38 -12.02 -6.51
CA ALA A 103 -11.58 -11.78 -7.94
C ALA A 103 -11.83 -13.09 -8.69
N ILE A 104 -11.09 -14.15 -8.39
CA ILE A 104 -11.27 -15.47 -9.01
C ILE A 104 -12.59 -16.10 -8.57
N GLN A 105 -12.97 -16.00 -7.27
CA GLN A 105 -14.26 -16.50 -6.82
C GLN A 105 -15.43 -15.78 -7.53
N PHE A 106 -15.34 -14.45 -7.66
CA PHE A 106 -16.38 -13.71 -8.38
C PHE A 106 -16.44 -14.09 -9.87
N PHE A 107 -15.29 -14.32 -10.50
CA PHE A 107 -15.25 -14.78 -11.87
C PHE A 107 -15.93 -16.15 -12.05
N ILE A 108 -15.65 -17.10 -11.15
CA ILE A 108 -16.23 -18.45 -11.20
C ILE A 108 -17.75 -18.45 -10.91
N ILE A 109 -18.19 -17.63 -9.94
CA ILE A 109 -19.60 -17.65 -9.48
C ILE A 109 -20.51 -16.82 -10.37
N PHE A 110 -20.04 -15.68 -10.87
CA PHE A 110 -20.87 -14.69 -11.57
C PHE A 110 -20.62 -14.62 -13.08
N GLU A 111 -19.66 -15.41 -13.60
CA GLU A 111 -19.36 -15.54 -15.02
C GLU A 111 -19.32 -14.19 -15.75
N GLU A 112 -20.26 -13.94 -16.68
CA GLU A 112 -20.27 -12.71 -17.50
C GLU A 112 -20.47 -11.43 -16.67
N ASN A 113 -21.14 -11.52 -15.52
CA ASN A 113 -21.41 -10.37 -14.64
C ASN A 113 -20.36 -10.15 -13.57
N PHE A 114 -19.25 -10.94 -13.56
CA PHE A 114 -18.22 -10.90 -12.51
C PHE A 114 -17.65 -9.50 -12.28
N TRP A 115 -17.53 -8.69 -13.31
CA TRP A 115 -16.96 -7.34 -13.23
C TRP A 115 -17.78 -6.39 -12.36
N ILE A 116 -19.13 -6.53 -12.32
CA ILE A 116 -20.00 -5.73 -11.45
C ILE A 116 -19.72 -6.07 -9.98
N TYR A 117 -19.69 -7.38 -9.67
CA TYR A 117 -19.45 -7.85 -8.30
C TYR A 117 -18.03 -7.58 -7.84
N LEU A 118 -17.05 -7.70 -8.75
CA LEU A 118 -15.67 -7.32 -8.48
C LEU A 118 -15.56 -5.82 -8.18
N TRP A 119 -16.21 -4.97 -8.97
CA TRP A 119 -16.22 -3.52 -8.73
C TRP A 119 -16.87 -3.19 -7.38
N LEU A 120 -17.99 -3.80 -7.04
CA LEU A 120 -18.66 -3.62 -5.74
C LEU A 120 -17.75 -4.11 -4.59
N GLY A 121 -17.17 -5.30 -4.72
CA GLY A 121 -16.25 -5.86 -3.72
C GLY A 121 -15.02 -4.99 -3.49
N LEU A 122 -14.38 -4.51 -4.56
CA LEU A 122 -13.26 -3.57 -4.48
C LEU A 122 -13.67 -2.24 -3.86
N SER A 123 -14.85 -1.71 -4.19
CA SER A 123 -15.37 -0.47 -3.60
C SER A 123 -15.56 -0.62 -2.08
N ILE A 124 -16.19 -1.71 -1.64
CA ILE A 124 -16.36 -2.04 -0.22
C ILE A 124 -14.99 -2.18 0.46
N PHE A 125 -14.06 -2.90 -0.17
CA PHE A 125 -12.70 -3.08 0.34
C PHE A 125 -11.95 -1.75 0.49
N LEU A 126 -12.03 -0.86 -0.49
CA LEU A 126 -11.41 0.48 -0.43
C LEU A 126 -12.01 1.33 0.69
N ILE A 127 -13.33 1.30 0.86
CA ILE A 127 -14.02 1.98 1.97
C ILE A 127 -13.55 1.40 3.31
N PHE A 128 -13.44 0.08 3.42
CA PHE A 128 -12.96 -0.60 4.62
C PHE A 128 -11.53 -0.19 4.95
N ILE A 129 -10.60 -0.31 4.00
CA ILE A 129 -9.20 0.08 4.20
C ILE A 129 -9.09 1.56 4.57
N ASN A 130 -9.78 2.46 3.87
CA ASN A 130 -9.77 3.89 4.20
C ASN A 130 -10.28 4.16 5.62
N THR A 131 -11.36 3.47 6.02
CA THR A 131 -11.96 3.63 7.36
C THR A 131 -11.03 3.18 8.47
N PHE A 132 -10.28 2.10 8.24
CA PHE A 132 -9.43 1.47 9.26
C PHE A 132 -7.93 1.70 9.03
N TYR A 133 -7.55 2.52 8.06
CA TYR A 133 -6.14 2.75 7.69
C TYR A 133 -5.27 3.12 8.90
N ALA A 134 -5.69 4.12 9.68
CA ALA A 134 -4.94 4.59 10.84
C ALA A 134 -4.79 3.52 11.92
N THR A 135 -5.77 2.60 12.07
CA THR A 135 -5.78 1.61 13.14
C THR A 135 -5.23 0.24 12.75
N LEU A 136 -5.26 -0.11 11.45
CA LEU A 136 -4.76 -1.41 10.97
C LEU A 136 -3.40 -1.30 10.27
N ILE A 137 -3.22 -0.30 9.40
CA ILE A 137 -2.03 -0.22 8.54
C ILE A 137 -0.91 0.57 9.22
N VAL A 138 -1.23 1.74 9.78
CA VAL A 138 -0.21 2.62 10.41
C VAL A 138 0.56 1.91 11.52
N PRO A 139 -0.05 1.13 12.43
CA PRO A 139 0.68 0.47 13.52
C PRO A 139 1.70 -0.58 13.07
N ILE A 140 1.58 -1.11 11.84
CA ILE A 140 2.55 -2.04 11.26
C ILE A 140 3.93 -1.36 11.11
N PHE A 141 3.92 -0.08 10.79
CA PHE A 141 5.13 0.69 10.48
C PHE A 141 5.52 1.67 11.59
N ASN A 142 4.56 2.36 12.19
CA ASN A 142 4.79 3.45 13.14
C ASN A 142 4.04 3.22 14.45
N LYS A 143 4.62 3.71 15.54
CA LYS A 143 3.92 3.78 16.82
C LYS A 143 2.82 4.84 16.73
N LEU A 144 1.62 4.46 17.12
CA LEU A 144 0.44 5.32 17.14
C LEU A 144 0.06 5.57 18.61
N GLU A 145 0.07 6.81 19.05
CA GLU A 145 -0.29 7.19 20.43
C GLU A 145 -1.46 8.19 20.43
N PRO A 146 -2.42 8.09 21.35
CA PRO A 146 -3.44 9.10 21.48
C PRO A 146 -2.80 10.45 21.78
N LEU A 147 -3.27 11.52 21.12
CA LEU A 147 -2.85 12.88 21.45
C LEU A 147 -3.30 13.18 22.89
N SER A 148 -2.34 13.56 23.74
CA SER A 148 -2.61 13.95 25.13
C SER A 148 -3.50 15.20 25.21
N ASP A 149 -4.18 15.38 26.35
CA ASP A 149 -4.97 16.56 26.57
C ASP A 149 -4.07 17.80 26.67
N GLY A 150 -4.44 18.86 25.93
CA GLY A 150 -3.67 20.08 25.83
C GLY A 150 -4.27 21.07 24.83
N GLU A 151 -3.56 22.16 24.59
CA GLU A 151 -4.01 23.25 23.73
C GLU A 151 -4.24 22.78 22.29
N LEU A 152 -3.32 21.94 21.74
CA LEU A 152 -3.44 21.43 20.38
C LEU A 152 -4.70 20.57 20.22
N ARG A 153 -4.94 19.64 21.14
CA ARG A 153 -6.14 18.79 21.11
C ARG A 153 -7.42 19.62 21.18
N ARG A 154 -7.44 20.63 22.05
CA ARG A 154 -8.60 21.53 22.14
C ARG A 154 -8.84 22.27 20.82
N LYS A 155 -7.80 22.88 20.24
CA LYS A 155 -7.91 23.59 18.96
C LYS A 155 -8.42 22.68 17.82
N ILE A 156 -7.93 21.44 17.73
CA ILE A 156 -8.40 20.48 16.74
C ILE A 156 -9.88 20.14 16.96
N ASN A 157 -10.28 19.88 18.20
CA ASN A 157 -11.67 19.57 18.54
C ASN A 157 -12.60 20.76 18.27
N ASP A 158 -12.21 21.96 18.64
CA ASP A 158 -13.02 23.17 18.44
C ASP A 158 -13.20 23.45 16.94
N TYR A 159 -12.12 23.33 16.16
CA TYR A 159 -12.20 23.46 14.71
C TYR A 159 -13.10 22.38 14.10
N SER A 160 -12.95 21.13 14.53
CA SER A 160 -13.78 20.03 14.00
C SER A 160 -15.28 20.24 14.30
N LYS A 161 -15.60 20.74 15.49
CA LYS A 161 -17.00 21.10 15.85
C LYS A 161 -17.52 22.25 15.00
N MET A 162 -16.69 23.28 14.78
CA MET A 162 -17.06 24.45 13.98
C MET A 162 -17.45 24.07 12.54
N ILE A 163 -16.74 23.11 11.94
CA ILE A 163 -17.02 22.62 10.58
C ILE A 163 -17.99 21.43 10.54
N GLY A 164 -18.60 21.06 11.66
CA GLY A 164 -19.53 19.91 11.73
C GLY A 164 -18.85 18.56 11.53
N TYR A 165 -17.53 18.46 11.75
CA TYR A 165 -16.76 17.24 11.55
C TYR A 165 -16.54 16.52 12.88
N SER A 166 -17.30 15.47 13.15
CA SER A 166 -17.19 14.70 14.40
C SER A 166 -15.97 13.79 14.37
N LEU A 167 -14.97 14.09 15.22
CA LEU A 167 -13.78 13.25 15.40
C LEU A 167 -13.99 12.23 16.53
N LYS A 168 -13.59 10.99 16.28
CA LYS A 168 -13.54 9.95 17.31
C LYS A 168 -12.20 9.91 18.01
N ASN A 169 -11.12 9.94 17.21
CA ASN A 169 -9.76 9.78 17.72
C ASN A 169 -8.84 10.86 17.11
N ILE A 170 -7.90 11.32 17.93
CA ILE A 170 -6.78 12.15 17.50
C ILE A 170 -5.51 11.43 17.98
N PHE A 171 -4.65 11.03 17.05
CA PHE A 171 -3.41 10.34 17.33
C PHE A 171 -2.19 11.19 16.96
N ILE A 172 -1.05 10.82 17.54
CA ILE A 172 0.28 11.22 17.09
C ILE A 172 0.96 9.97 16.51
N ILE A 173 1.58 10.13 15.36
CA ILE A 173 2.42 9.11 14.74
C ILE A 173 3.87 9.44 15.04
N ASP A 174 4.58 8.54 15.72
CA ASP A 174 6.04 8.66 15.87
C ASP A 174 6.74 8.28 14.56
N GLY A 175 6.88 9.27 13.68
CA GLY A 175 7.64 9.17 12.44
C GLY A 175 9.13 9.54 12.58
N SER A 176 9.59 9.92 13.76
CA SER A 176 10.94 10.47 14.01
C SER A 176 12.08 9.56 13.59
N LYS A 177 11.86 8.24 13.61
CA LYS A 177 12.83 7.23 13.17
C LYS A 177 13.01 7.16 11.64
N ARG A 178 12.13 7.79 10.87
CA ARG A 178 12.13 7.72 9.39
C ARG A 178 12.36 9.05 8.73
N SER A 179 11.75 10.13 9.25
CA SER A 179 11.82 11.43 8.59
C SER A 179 11.71 12.57 9.59
N THR A 180 12.31 13.70 9.23
CA THR A 180 12.08 14.99 9.91
C THR A 180 10.86 15.74 9.39
N LYS A 181 10.22 15.22 8.31
CA LYS A 181 9.01 15.82 7.75
C LYS A 181 7.82 15.57 8.67
N ALA A 182 7.13 16.64 9.02
CA ALA A 182 5.82 16.55 9.67
C ALA A 182 4.73 16.41 8.59
N ASN A 183 3.76 15.56 8.85
CA ASN A 183 2.56 15.41 8.02
C ASN A 183 1.38 15.07 8.92
N ALA A 184 0.18 15.36 8.44
CA ALA A 184 -1.06 14.95 9.08
C ALA A 184 -2.01 14.41 8.01
N PHE A 185 -2.79 13.41 8.37
CA PHE A 185 -3.85 12.89 7.51
C PHE A 185 -5.09 12.56 8.34
N PHE A 186 -6.20 12.44 7.68
CA PHE A 186 -7.40 11.90 8.28
C PHE A 186 -7.81 10.60 7.59
N SER A 187 -8.44 9.71 8.35
CA SER A 187 -9.03 8.47 7.86
C SER A 187 -10.35 8.21 8.57
N GLY A 188 -11.13 7.31 8.00
CA GLY A 188 -12.41 6.89 8.57
C GLY A 188 -13.62 7.62 8.00
N LEU A 189 -14.76 6.96 8.11
CA LEU A 189 -16.06 7.42 7.65
C LEU A 189 -17.06 7.44 8.81
N GLY A 190 -18.02 8.35 8.74
CA GLY A 190 -19.07 8.48 9.75
C GLY A 190 -18.50 8.67 11.16
N PRO A 191 -18.89 7.83 12.14
CA PRO A 191 -18.46 7.96 13.54
C PRO A 191 -17.02 7.48 13.81
N LYS A 192 -16.30 6.96 12.80
CA LYS A 192 -14.92 6.43 12.95
C LYS A 192 -13.84 7.37 12.41
N LYS A 193 -14.15 8.65 12.24
CA LYS A 193 -13.21 9.66 11.76
C LYS A 193 -12.04 9.84 12.71
N THR A 194 -10.82 9.76 12.19
CA THR A 194 -9.55 9.81 12.93
C THR A 194 -8.60 10.77 12.24
N ILE A 195 -7.90 11.59 13.04
CA ILE A 195 -6.75 12.38 12.60
C ILE A 195 -5.49 11.78 13.21
N ALA A 196 -4.44 11.73 12.42
CA ALA A 196 -3.11 11.28 12.86
C ALA A 196 -2.00 12.04 12.15
#